data_30c2b7e54404f08764a6ffed37cc8694
#
_entry.id   30c2b7e54404f08764a6ffed37cc8694
#
_cell.length_a   1.000
_cell.length_b   1.000
_cell.length_c   1.000
_cell.angle_alpha   90.00
_cell.angle_beta   90.00
_cell.angle_gamma   90.00
#
_symmetry.space_group_name_H-M   'P 1'
#
loop_
_entity.id
_entity.type
_entity.pdbx_description
1 polymer ?
#
loop_
_entity_poly.entity_id
_entity_poly.type
_entity_poly.pdbx_seq_one_letter_code
_entity_poly.pdbx_strand_id
1 'polypeptide(L)'
;MQTPLLQINQLTVTLKKRQALFKAVDNLSLTVNKGEILGLVGESGAGKSMVGSAIMGLIDKPLFISSGEIYFKQRRIDTNAQPFRGAEISMIFQDPLVSLNPLRTIGNQLVETIRTHIPLSKSEALERAKKLLEEVEIDPARINAYPHTFSGGMRQRVVIALALAPEPSLIIADEPTTALDVSVQAQILDLLKQLCKDRGTSIILITHDMGVIADTTNRVAVLYSGRLAEIGKTYDVLKNPCHPYTKGLVAATPQINGASLKNKLFQIPGSMPDLNSIPAGCAFYPRCSQAVSRCEGERPPLFDNRIACWLFDKGAKPK
;
A
#
# COMPACT_ATOMS: atom_id res chain seq x y z
N MET A 1 10.12 21.19 -10.20
CA MET A 1 9.60 19.88 -9.78
C MET A 1 9.08 20.03 -8.36
N GLN A 2 7.87 19.54 -8.07
CA GLN A 2 7.37 19.58 -6.69
C GLN A 2 8.17 18.58 -5.83
N THR A 3 8.54 19.01 -4.63
CA THR A 3 9.24 18.15 -3.66
C THR A 3 8.28 17.06 -3.19
N PRO A 4 8.67 15.77 -3.23
CA PRO A 4 7.80 14.69 -2.79
C PRO A 4 7.52 14.77 -1.28
N LEU A 5 6.35 14.35 -0.86
CA LEU A 5 5.97 14.24 0.56
C LEU A 5 6.74 13.11 1.25
N LEU A 6 6.82 11.95 0.58
CA LEU A 6 7.59 10.78 1.02
C LEU A 6 8.56 10.39 -0.09
N GLN A 7 9.79 10.05 0.30
CA GLN A 7 10.80 9.52 -0.60
C GLN A 7 11.47 8.33 0.05
N ILE A 8 11.50 7.22 -0.66
CA ILE A 8 12.21 5.99 -0.29
C ILE A 8 13.36 5.82 -1.27
N ASN A 9 14.58 5.68 -0.74
CA ASN A 9 15.81 5.50 -1.50
C ASN A 9 16.43 4.15 -1.16
N GLN A 10 16.43 3.24 -2.14
CA GLN A 10 17.13 1.94 -2.09
C GLN A 10 16.83 1.10 -0.83
N LEU A 11 15.58 1.15 -0.35
CA LEU A 11 15.14 0.44 0.84
C LEU A 11 15.32 -1.07 0.67
N THR A 12 15.99 -1.69 1.64
CA THR A 12 16.11 -3.14 1.74
C THR A 12 15.70 -3.59 3.14
N VAL A 13 14.68 -4.46 3.20
CA VAL A 13 14.23 -5.11 4.43
C VAL A 13 14.64 -6.58 4.38
N THR A 14 15.38 -7.02 5.38
CA THR A 14 15.98 -8.34 5.44
C THR A 14 15.39 -9.16 6.57
N LEU A 15 15.04 -10.41 6.27
CA LEU A 15 14.66 -11.45 7.24
C LEU A 15 15.90 -12.27 7.61
N LYS A 16 16.24 -12.32 8.90
CA LYS A 16 17.28 -13.20 9.43
C LYS A 16 16.66 -14.51 9.91
N LYS A 17 16.95 -15.63 9.23
CA LYS A 17 16.48 -16.95 9.62
C LYS A 17 17.68 -17.87 9.82
N ARG A 18 17.99 -18.26 11.06
CA ARG A 18 19.22 -18.95 11.45
C ARG A 18 20.45 -18.12 11.01
N GLN A 19 21.29 -18.66 10.13
CA GLN A 19 22.49 -17.97 9.58
C GLN A 19 22.25 -17.35 8.20
N ALA A 20 21.05 -17.52 7.60
CA ALA A 20 20.72 -17.01 6.28
C ALA A 20 19.98 -15.67 6.36
N LEU A 21 20.22 -14.81 5.35
CA LEU A 21 19.60 -13.51 5.19
C LEU A 21 18.77 -13.50 3.90
N PHE A 22 17.49 -13.19 4.02
CA PHE A 22 16.56 -13.14 2.90
C PHE A 22 15.97 -11.75 2.77
N LYS A 23 15.92 -11.20 1.57
CA LYS A 23 15.41 -9.86 1.32
C LYS A 23 13.91 -9.90 1.05
N ALA A 24 13.11 -9.41 1.97
CA ALA A 24 11.67 -9.25 1.81
C ALA A 24 11.32 -8.02 0.96
N VAL A 25 12.14 -6.97 1.04
CA VAL A 25 12.18 -5.82 0.12
C VAL A 25 13.63 -5.66 -0.32
N ASP A 26 13.88 -5.47 -1.61
CA ASP A 26 15.23 -5.45 -2.17
C ASP A 26 15.44 -4.21 -3.06
N ASN A 27 16.16 -3.22 -2.51
CA ASN A 27 16.57 -2.01 -3.22
C ASN A 27 15.41 -1.24 -3.84
N LEU A 28 14.33 -1.04 -3.05
CA LEU A 28 13.14 -0.32 -3.49
C LEU A 28 13.35 1.19 -3.41
N SER A 29 13.10 1.89 -4.51
CA SER A 29 13.02 3.36 -4.53
C SER A 29 11.66 3.79 -5.08
N LEU A 30 10.97 4.68 -4.36
CA LEU A 30 9.70 5.27 -4.79
C LEU A 30 9.45 6.61 -4.10
N THR A 31 8.55 7.39 -4.66
CA THR A 31 8.14 8.70 -4.12
C THR A 31 6.63 8.79 -4.06
N VAL A 32 6.11 9.53 -3.06
CA VAL A 32 4.70 9.93 -2.96
C VAL A 32 4.64 11.46 -2.94
N ASN A 33 3.82 12.04 -3.79
CA ASN A 33 3.60 13.48 -3.84
C ASN A 33 2.51 13.90 -2.85
N LYS A 34 2.44 15.19 -2.52
CA LYS A 34 1.38 15.72 -1.67
C LYS A 34 0.02 15.62 -2.38
N GLY A 35 -1.00 15.13 -1.66
CA GLY A 35 -2.36 14.95 -2.19
C GLY A 35 -2.47 13.84 -3.25
N GLU A 36 -1.51 12.92 -3.31
CA GLU A 36 -1.50 11.80 -4.26
C GLU A 36 -2.00 10.53 -3.58
N ILE A 37 -2.76 9.72 -4.31
CA ILE A 37 -3.02 8.33 -3.98
C ILE A 37 -2.09 7.47 -4.84
N LEU A 38 -1.04 6.91 -4.22
CA LEU A 38 -0.14 5.95 -4.84
C LEU A 38 -0.61 4.53 -4.56
N GLY A 39 -0.94 3.77 -5.59
CA GLY A 39 -1.20 2.34 -5.49
C GLY A 39 0.09 1.53 -5.37
N LEU A 40 0.12 0.57 -4.46
CA LEU A 40 1.19 -0.41 -4.33
C LEU A 40 0.58 -1.80 -4.55
N VAL A 41 0.83 -2.39 -5.72
CA VAL A 41 0.15 -3.60 -6.17
C VAL A 41 1.11 -4.75 -6.45
N GLY A 42 0.62 -5.97 -6.35
CA GLY A 42 1.34 -7.21 -6.63
C GLY A 42 0.68 -8.40 -5.93
N GLU A 43 1.09 -9.62 -6.28
CA GLU A 43 0.59 -10.84 -5.65
C GLU A 43 0.86 -10.87 -4.13
N SER A 44 0.18 -11.75 -3.39
CA SER A 44 0.49 -12.00 -1.97
C SER A 44 1.97 -12.42 -1.83
N GLY A 45 2.65 -11.89 -0.83
CA GLY A 45 4.09 -12.13 -0.67
C GLY A 45 5.01 -11.21 -1.50
N ALA A 46 4.48 -10.29 -2.32
CA ALA A 46 5.30 -9.35 -3.10
C ALA A 46 6.07 -8.32 -2.26
N GLY A 47 5.88 -8.26 -0.93
CA GLY A 47 6.56 -7.33 -0.04
C GLY A 47 5.82 -6.01 0.22
N LYS A 48 4.59 -5.85 -0.25
CA LYS A 48 3.80 -4.61 -0.17
C LYS A 48 3.61 -4.10 1.27
N SER A 49 3.03 -4.91 2.14
CA SER A 49 2.79 -4.56 3.57
C SER A 49 4.10 -4.31 4.32
N MET A 50 5.20 -4.96 3.90
CA MET A 50 6.52 -4.74 4.47
C MET A 50 7.04 -3.33 4.18
N VAL A 51 6.72 -2.75 3.01
CA VAL A 51 7.04 -1.35 2.70
C VAL A 51 6.27 -0.40 3.63
N GLY A 52 4.98 -0.63 3.84
CA GLY A 52 4.16 0.14 4.79
C GLY A 52 4.72 0.07 6.22
N SER A 53 5.03 -1.14 6.68
CA SER A 53 5.64 -1.38 8.00
C SER A 53 7.01 -0.69 8.14
N ALA A 54 7.84 -0.69 7.09
CA ALA A 54 9.13 0.00 7.10
C ALA A 54 8.97 1.52 7.23
N ILE A 55 8.03 2.14 6.51
CA ILE A 55 7.73 3.57 6.63
C ILE A 55 7.27 3.90 8.06
N MET A 56 6.41 3.08 8.63
CA MET A 56 5.91 3.24 10.00
C MET A 56 6.95 2.90 11.08
N GLY A 57 8.09 2.28 10.71
CA GLY A 57 9.04 1.75 11.67
C GLY A 57 8.46 0.63 12.52
N LEU A 58 7.61 -0.21 11.94
CA LEU A 58 6.98 -1.38 12.54
C LEU A 58 7.68 -2.67 12.04
N ILE A 59 8.98 -2.60 11.86
CA ILE A 59 9.80 -3.77 11.48
C ILE A 59 10.39 -4.37 12.75
N ASP A 60 9.86 -5.53 13.14
CA ASP A 60 10.31 -6.25 14.33
C ASP A 60 11.16 -7.47 13.97
N LYS A 61 12.04 -7.85 14.89
CA LYS A 61 12.85 -9.07 14.75
C LYS A 61 11.96 -10.29 14.48
N PRO A 62 12.32 -11.17 13.56
CA PRO A 62 13.65 -11.33 12.93
C PRO A 62 13.89 -10.49 11.65
N LEU A 63 13.01 -9.53 11.34
CA LEU A 63 13.16 -8.58 10.24
C LEU A 63 13.92 -7.34 10.69
N PHE A 64 14.63 -6.69 9.76
CA PHE A 64 15.30 -5.42 9.98
C PHE A 64 15.56 -4.69 8.66
N ILE A 65 15.66 -3.36 8.70
CA ILE A 65 16.11 -2.56 7.56
C ILE A 65 17.62 -2.69 7.48
N SER A 66 18.11 -3.34 6.41
CA SER A 66 19.55 -3.58 6.21
C SER A 66 20.24 -2.49 5.42
N SER A 67 19.50 -1.74 4.58
CA SER A 67 20.01 -0.59 3.84
C SER A 67 18.90 0.30 3.34
N GLY A 68 19.27 1.49 2.85
CA GLY A 68 18.35 2.49 2.30
C GLY A 68 17.91 3.53 3.32
N GLU A 69 17.20 4.52 2.83
CA GLU A 69 16.75 5.67 3.61
C GLU A 69 15.33 6.04 3.25
N ILE A 70 14.58 6.53 4.23
CA ILE A 70 13.22 7.03 4.06
C ILE A 70 13.20 8.48 4.51
N TYR A 71 12.69 9.36 3.65
CA TYR A 71 12.51 10.78 3.95
C TYR A 71 11.03 11.14 3.90
N PHE A 72 10.56 11.84 4.91
CA PHE A 72 9.21 12.40 4.99
C PHE A 72 9.30 13.92 5.18
N LYS A 73 8.67 14.69 4.33
CA LYS A 73 8.79 16.18 4.32
C LYS A 73 10.27 16.61 4.35
N GLN A 74 11.12 15.95 3.55
CA GLN A 74 12.58 16.17 3.46
C GLN A 74 13.38 15.85 4.74
N ARG A 75 12.73 15.32 5.79
CA ARG A 75 13.40 14.87 7.00
C ARG A 75 13.59 13.36 6.92
N ARG A 76 14.81 12.90 7.19
CA ARG A 76 15.08 11.46 7.29
C ARG A 76 14.27 10.89 8.47
N ILE A 77 13.51 9.83 8.19
CA ILE A 77 12.86 9.07 9.23
C ILE A 77 13.89 8.20 9.92
N ASP A 78 14.10 8.44 11.22
CA ASP A 78 14.78 7.47 12.08
C ASP A 78 13.74 6.45 12.52
N THR A 79 13.88 5.21 12.05
CA THR A 79 12.94 4.13 12.36
C THR A 79 12.95 3.72 13.84
N ASN A 80 13.93 4.16 14.62
CA ASN A 80 14.01 3.93 16.06
C ASN A 80 13.36 5.06 16.88
N ALA A 81 13.40 6.31 16.39
CA ALA A 81 12.73 7.46 17.01
C ALA A 81 11.49 7.82 16.18
N GLN A 82 10.30 7.66 16.74
CA GLN A 82 9.04 7.64 15.98
C GLN A 82 8.10 8.84 16.27
N PRO A 83 8.56 10.12 16.28
CA PRO A 83 7.72 11.25 16.62
C PRO A 83 6.61 11.53 15.60
N PHE A 84 6.75 11.02 14.37
CA PHE A 84 5.77 11.19 13.28
C PHE A 84 4.67 10.13 13.26
N ARG A 85 4.89 8.99 13.96
CA ARG A 85 3.94 7.87 13.99
C ARG A 85 2.62 8.28 14.65
N GLY A 86 1.52 8.08 13.95
CA GLY A 86 0.19 8.49 14.37
C GLY A 86 -0.07 9.99 14.19
N ALA A 87 0.90 10.86 14.42
CA ALA A 87 0.71 12.31 14.29
C ALA A 87 0.70 12.79 12.83
N GLU A 88 1.72 12.41 12.06
CA GLU A 88 1.89 12.87 10.68
C GLU A 88 1.71 11.75 9.64
N ILE A 89 1.96 10.50 10.04
CA ILE A 89 1.74 9.30 9.22
C ILE A 89 0.88 8.34 10.03
N SER A 90 -0.27 7.97 9.49
CA SER A 90 -1.19 6.97 10.07
C SER A 90 -1.24 5.71 9.20
N MET A 91 -1.66 4.60 9.79
CA MET A 91 -1.81 3.34 9.08
C MET A 91 -3.19 2.71 9.35
N ILE A 92 -3.83 2.24 8.28
CA ILE A 92 -5.01 1.39 8.30
C ILE A 92 -4.53 -0.02 8.04
N PHE A 93 -4.71 -0.92 9.01
CA PHE A 93 -4.33 -2.33 8.90
C PHE A 93 -5.41 -3.15 8.21
N GLN A 94 -5.01 -4.30 7.68
CA GLN A 94 -5.86 -5.20 6.88
C GLN A 94 -7.13 -5.68 7.60
N ASP A 95 -7.06 -5.96 8.92
CA ASP A 95 -8.18 -6.47 9.69
C ASP A 95 -8.70 -5.42 10.69
N PRO A 96 -9.94 -4.91 10.48
CA PRO A 96 -10.53 -3.95 11.40
C PRO A 96 -10.85 -4.54 12.79
N LEU A 97 -10.98 -5.87 12.92
CA LEU A 97 -11.26 -6.51 14.20
C LEU A 97 -10.07 -6.45 15.16
N VAL A 98 -8.85 -6.56 14.63
CA VAL A 98 -7.62 -6.44 15.46
C VAL A 98 -7.24 -4.98 15.71
N SER A 99 -7.77 -4.05 14.92
CA SER A 99 -7.49 -2.62 15.05
C SER A 99 -8.33 -1.93 16.13
N LEU A 100 -9.46 -2.52 16.52
CA LEU A 100 -10.41 -1.97 17.50
C LEU A 100 -10.38 -2.77 18.80
N ASN A 101 -10.23 -2.09 19.93
CA ASN A 101 -10.35 -2.74 21.25
C ASN A 101 -11.83 -3.09 21.52
N PRO A 102 -12.21 -4.38 21.60
CA PRO A 102 -13.61 -4.79 21.75
C PRO A 102 -14.22 -4.41 23.09
N LEU A 103 -13.41 -4.13 24.12
CA LEU A 103 -13.82 -3.79 25.48
C LEU A 103 -14.00 -2.28 25.71
N ARG A 104 -13.77 -1.46 24.68
CA ARG A 104 -13.89 0.00 24.76
C ARG A 104 -14.90 0.52 23.73
N THR A 105 -15.64 1.55 24.09
CA THR A 105 -16.54 2.23 23.15
C THR A 105 -15.76 2.93 22.05
N ILE A 106 -16.39 3.13 20.90
CA ILE A 106 -15.78 3.83 19.76
C ILE A 106 -15.34 5.24 20.17
N GLY A 107 -16.19 5.97 20.89
CA GLY A 107 -15.87 7.32 21.38
C GLY A 107 -14.64 7.36 22.29
N ASN A 108 -14.50 6.39 23.18
CA ASN A 108 -13.33 6.33 24.05
C ASN A 108 -12.04 6.13 23.26
N GLN A 109 -12.07 5.29 22.23
CA GLN A 109 -10.91 5.04 21.37
C GLN A 109 -10.56 6.27 20.52
N LEU A 110 -11.54 6.94 19.92
CA LEU A 110 -11.34 8.18 19.16
C LEU A 110 -10.82 9.31 20.04
N VAL A 111 -11.44 9.56 21.20
CA VAL A 111 -11.03 10.61 22.14
C VAL A 111 -9.60 10.38 22.64
N GLU A 112 -9.22 9.15 22.93
CA GLU A 112 -7.85 8.81 23.34
C GLU A 112 -6.86 9.10 22.21
N THR A 113 -7.14 8.64 20.98
CA THR A 113 -6.29 8.88 19.80
C THR A 113 -6.12 10.39 19.56
N ILE A 114 -7.21 11.15 19.58
CA ILE A 114 -7.17 12.60 19.40
C ILE A 114 -6.28 13.24 20.46
N ARG A 115 -6.51 12.94 21.73
CA ARG A 115 -5.78 13.59 22.86
C ARG A 115 -4.33 13.15 22.98
N THR A 116 -3.97 12.01 22.41
CA THR A 116 -2.57 11.57 22.35
C THR A 116 -1.74 12.46 21.41
N HIS A 117 -2.36 12.98 20.35
CA HIS A 117 -1.65 13.72 19.30
C HIS A 117 -2.00 15.21 19.26
N ILE A 118 -3.15 15.60 19.79
CA ILE A 118 -3.65 16.97 19.73
C ILE A 118 -3.98 17.43 21.15
N PRO A 119 -3.47 18.60 21.61
CA PRO A 119 -3.68 19.09 22.97
C PRO A 119 -5.09 19.67 23.14
N LEU A 120 -6.10 18.81 23.17
CA LEU A 120 -7.50 19.14 23.38
C LEU A 120 -7.99 18.65 24.74
N SER A 121 -8.95 19.39 25.35
CA SER A 121 -9.71 18.90 26.48
C SER A 121 -10.55 17.67 26.11
N LYS A 122 -11.03 16.92 27.09
CA LYS A 122 -11.87 15.74 26.85
C LYS A 122 -13.18 16.12 26.12
N SER A 123 -13.77 17.26 26.43
CA SER A 123 -14.99 17.75 25.80
C SER A 123 -14.77 18.10 24.33
N GLU A 124 -13.71 18.86 24.02
CA GLU A 124 -13.36 19.23 22.64
C GLU A 124 -13.00 18.00 21.82
N ALA A 125 -12.25 17.06 22.40
CA ALA A 125 -11.93 15.79 21.72
C ALA A 125 -13.18 14.94 21.43
N LEU A 126 -14.17 14.97 22.34
CA LEU A 126 -15.45 14.26 22.11
C LEU A 126 -16.25 14.87 20.95
N GLU A 127 -16.35 16.22 20.89
CA GLU A 127 -17.03 16.89 19.78
C GLU A 127 -16.31 16.65 18.45
N ARG A 128 -14.98 16.64 18.47
CA ARG A 128 -14.18 16.28 17.30
C ARG A 128 -14.40 14.82 16.89
N ALA A 129 -14.47 13.89 17.84
CA ALA A 129 -14.75 12.49 17.57
C ALA A 129 -16.13 12.28 16.91
N LYS A 130 -17.16 13.04 17.33
CA LYS A 130 -18.47 13.01 16.66
C LYS A 130 -18.41 13.49 15.21
N LYS A 131 -17.68 14.60 14.95
CA LYS A 131 -17.47 15.10 13.57
C LYS A 131 -16.74 14.08 12.70
N LEU A 132 -15.72 13.40 13.25
CA LEU A 132 -15.03 12.33 12.53
C LEU A 132 -15.95 11.16 12.17
N LEU A 133 -16.90 10.80 13.06
CA LEU A 133 -17.90 9.78 12.75
C LEU A 133 -18.83 10.23 11.61
N GLU A 134 -19.26 11.49 11.59
CA GLU A 134 -20.06 12.06 10.48
C GLU A 134 -19.28 12.01 9.15
N GLU A 135 -18.00 12.39 9.16
CA GLU A 135 -17.14 12.37 7.97
C GLU A 135 -16.97 10.97 7.38
N VAL A 136 -16.99 9.93 8.21
CA VAL A 136 -16.94 8.53 7.76
C VAL A 136 -18.35 7.91 7.62
N GLU A 137 -19.41 8.75 7.58
CA GLU A 137 -20.81 8.36 7.39
C GLU A 137 -21.31 7.38 8.47
N ILE A 138 -20.93 7.63 9.72
CA ILE A 138 -21.45 6.94 10.90
C ILE A 138 -22.23 7.94 11.74
N ASP A 139 -23.45 7.57 12.17
CA ASP A 139 -24.27 8.38 13.07
C ASP A 139 -23.51 8.68 14.38
N PRO A 140 -23.25 9.96 14.71
CA PRO A 140 -22.57 10.37 15.95
C PRO A 140 -23.25 9.89 17.24
N ALA A 141 -24.55 9.63 17.21
CA ALA A 141 -25.27 9.07 18.36
C ALA A 141 -24.70 7.69 18.79
N ARG A 142 -24.04 7.00 17.89
CA ARG A 142 -23.37 5.70 18.15
C ARG A 142 -22.00 5.81 18.81
N ILE A 143 -21.56 6.99 19.22
CA ILE A 143 -20.23 7.21 19.80
C ILE A 143 -19.97 6.36 21.06
N ASN A 144 -21.02 6.03 21.81
CA ASN A 144 -20.94 5.17 23.01
C ASN A 144 -21.11 3.68 22.71
N ALA A 145 -21.28 3.30 21.44
CA ALA A 145 -21.43 1.91 21.05
C ALA A 145 -20.06 1.18 21.06
N TYR A 146 -20.11 -0.14 21.21
CA TYR A 146 -18.94 -1.02 21.18
C TYR A 146 -18.70 -1.58 19.77
N PRO A 147 -17.45 -1.94 19.40
CA PRO A 147 -17.12 -2.44 18.07
C PRO A 147 -17.97 -3.63 17.60
N HIS A 148 -18.36 -4.52 18.50
CA HIS A 148 -19.14 -5.72 18.16
C HIS A 148 -20.58 -5.41 17.67
N THR A 149 -21.09 -4.20 17.95
CA THR A 149 -22.42 -3.76 17.47
C THR A 149 -22.40 -3.17 16.06
N PHE A 150 -21.21 -3.06 15.43
CA PHE A 150 -21.02 -2.51 14.10
C PHE A 150 -20.86 -3.63 13.07
N SER A 151 -21.37 -3.42 11.84
CA SER A 151 -21.06 -4.28 10.70
C SER A 151 -19.58 -4.20 10.30
N GLY A 152 -19.12 -5.09 9.44
CA GLY A 152 -17.72 -5.07 8.92
C GLY A 152 -17.36 -3.71 8.29
N GLY A 153 -18.19 -3.22 7.39
CA GLY A 153 -18.00 -1.91 6.75
C GLY A 153 -18.04 -0.73 7.73
N MET A 154 -18.91 -0.78 8.74
CA MET A 154 -18.94 0.25 9.78
C MET A 154 -17.69 0.22 10.65
N ARG A 155 -17.17 -0.96 11.00
CA ARG A 155 -15.88 -1.08 11.72
C ARG A 155 -14.74 -0.49 10.91
N GLN A 156 -14.72 -0.77 9.60
CA GLN A 156 -13.71 -0.21 8.70
C GLN A 156 -13.78 1.33 8.65
N ARG A 157 -14.98 1.91 8.58
CA ARG A 157 -15.18 3.37 8.67
C ARG A 157 -14.66 3.95 9.99
N VAL A 158 -14.87 3.26 11.11
CA VAL A 158 -14.30 3.66 12.41
C VAL A 158 -12.78 3.61 12.41
N VAL A 159 -12.16 2.57 11.82
CA VAL A 159 -10.69 2.48 11.69
C VAL A 159 -10.15 3.61 10.84
N ILE A 160 -10.85 3.98 9.76
CA ILE A 160 -10.53 5.18 8.96
C ILE A 160 -10.63 6.45 9.80
N ALA A 161 -11.69 6.61 10.60
CA ALA A 161 -11.84 7.76 11.51
C ALA A 161 -10.68 7.84 12.52
N LEU A 162 -10.26 6.71 13.08
CA LEU A 162 -9.08 6.64 13.97
C LEU A 162 -7.80 7.06 13.25
N ALA A 163 -7.58 6.62 12.02
CA ALA A 163 -6.43 6.99 11.22
C ALA A 163 -6.42 8.50 10.86
N LEU A 164 -7.59 9.11 10.71
CA LEU A 164 -7.77 10.54 10.41
C LEU A 164 -7.72 11.43 11.65
N ALA A 165 -7.93 10.87 12.84
CA ALA A 165 -8.07 11.62 14.09
C ALA A 165 -6.89 12.57 14.39
N PRO A 166 -5.64 12.20 14.08
CA PRO A 166 -4.47 13.08 14.26
C PRO A 166 -4.26 14.11 13.12
N GLU A 167 -5.08 14.13 12.07
CA GLU A 167 -4.90 14.93 10.85
C GLU A 167 -3.59 14.63 10.09
N PRO A 168 -3.34 13.38 9.74
CA PRO A 168 -2.07 12.99 9.14
C PRO A 168 -1.92 13.57 7.73
N SER A 169 -0.67 13.84 7.33
CA SER A 169 -0.34 14.21 5.96
C SER A 169 -0.26 13.01 5.02
N LEU A 170 -0.05 11.80 5.58
CA LEU A 170 0.05 10.54 4.85
C LEU A 170 -0.70 9.44 5.58
N ILE A 171 -1.51 8.67 4.85
CA ILE A 171 -2.14 7.44 5.32
C ILE A 171 -1.59 6.26 4.51
N ILE A 172 -1.18 5.20 5.19
CA ILE A 172 -0.86 3.92 4.58
C ILE A 172 -2.07 3.01 4.80
N ALA A 173 -2.79 2.67 3.73
CA ALA A 173 -3.95 1.80 3.78
C ALA A 173 -3.56 0.41 3.26
N ASP A 174 -3.35 -0.54 4.17
CA ASP A 174 -2.95 -1.90 3.83
C ASP A 174 -4.18 -2.78 3.69
N GLU A 175 -4.55 -3.09 2.45
CA GLU A 175 -5.73 -3.87 2.06
C GLU A 175 -7.02 -3.43 2.78
N PRO A 176 -7.40 -2.15 2.73
CA PRO A 176 -8.45 -1.58 3.58
C PRO A 176 -9.85 -2.09 3.29
N THR A 177 -10.03 -2.90 2.27
CA THR A 177 -11.32 -3.44 1.83
C THR A 177 -11.38 -4.98 1.85
N THR A 178 -10.34 -5.64 2.34
CA THR A 178 -10.32 -7.10 2.47
C THR A 178 -11.44 -7.57 3.40
N ALA A 179 -12.11 -8.65 3.04
CA ALA A 179 -13.26 -9.24 3.73
C ALA A 179 -14.54 -8.39 3.77
N LEU A 180 -14.67 -7.36 2.92
CA LEU A 180 -15.89 -6.60 2.70
C LEU A 180 -16.56 -7.06 1.40
N ASP A 181 -17.89 -6.93 1.35
CA ASP A 181 -18.62 -7.12 0.10
C ASP A 181 -18.33 -6.01 -0.91
N VAL A 182 -18.55 -6.29 -2.20
CA VAL A 182 -18.18 -5.39 -3.31
C VAL A 182 -18.81 -4.00 -3.19
N SER A 183 -20.05 -3.91 -2.69
CA SER A 183 -20.74 -2.63 -2.57
C SER A 183 -20.14 -1.77 -1.46
N VAL A 184 -19.82 -2.37 -0.31
CA VAL A 184 -19.16 -1.69 0.82
C VAL A 184 -17.71 -1.35 0.46
N GLN A 185 -17.01 -2.22 -0.28
CA GLN A 185 -15.68 -1.93 -0.78
C GLN A 185 -15.66 -0.63 -1.61
N ALA A 186 -16.58 -0.49 -2.58
CA ALA A 186 -16.67 0.72 -3.40
C ALA A 186 -16.89 1.98 -2.55
N GLN A 187 -17.79 1.93 -1.57
CA GLN A 187 -18.05 3.04 -0.66
C GLN A 187 -16.83 3.44 0.18
N ILE A 188 -16.07 2.46 0.68
CA ILE A 188 -14.83 2.72 1.45
C ILE A 188 -13.77 3.39 0.57
N LEU A 189 -13.62 2.94 -0.68
CA LEU A 189 -12.66 3.52 -1.62
C LEU A 189 -13.05 4.95 -2.02
N ASP A 190 -14.34 5.21 -2.25
CA ASP A 190 -14.83 6.56 -2.53
C ASP A 190 -14.65 7.50 -1.34
N LEU A 191 -14.91 7.02 -0.12
CA LEU A 191 -14.61 7.76 1.11
C LEU A 191 -13.12 8.14 1.18
N LEU A 192 -12.20 7.20 0.94
CA LEU A 192 -10.75 7.46 0.95
C LEU A 192 -10.35 8.49 -0.12
N LYS A 193 -10.91 8.42 -1.34
CA LYS A 193 -10.67 9.41 -2.40
C LYS A 193 -11.15 10.79 -1.99
N GLN A 194 -12.35 10.89 -1.44
CA GLN A 194 -12.92 12.16 -0.98
C GLN A 194 -12.07 12.78 0.13
N LEU A 195 -11.68 12.01 1.14
CA LEU A 195 -10.84 12.46 2.24
C LEU A 195 -9.46 12.93 1.76
N CYS A 196 -8.86 12.24 0.78
CA CYS A 196 -7.62 12.68 0.14
C CYS A 196 -7.79 14.06 -0.52
N LYS A 197 -8.88 14.24 -1.28
CA LYS A 197 -9.19 15.50 -1.98
C LYS A 197 -9.49 16.65 -1.00
N ASP A 198 -10.36 16.41 -0.02
CA ASP A 198 -10.89 17.46 0.85
C ASP A 198 -9.87 17.91 1.90
N ARG A 199 -9.07 16.99 2.40
CA ARG A 199 -8.05 17.27 3.44
C ARG A 199 -6.64 17.47 2.88
N GLY A 200 -6.41 17.16 1.59
CA GLY A 200 -5.08 17.18 0.98
C GLY A 200 -4.15 16.10 1.57
N THR A 201 -4.71 15.08 2.25
CA THR A 201 -3.96 13.93 2.77
C THR A 201 -3.53 13.04 1.63
N SER A 202 -2.29 12.58 1.65
CA SER A 202 -1.78 11.60 0.66
C SER A 202 -2.04 10.18 1.14
N ILE A 203 -2.19 9.24 0.21
CA ILE A 203 -2.48 7.84 0.55
C ILE A 203 -1.51 6.91 -0.20
N ILE A 204 -0.93 5.94 0.51
CA ILE A 204 -0.37 4.73 -0.10
C ILE A 204 -1.42 3.64 0.05
N LEU A 205 -2.04 3.25 -1.07
CA LEU A 205 -3.05 2.20 -1.10
C LEU A 205 -2.40 0.88 -1.50
N ILE A 206 -2.28 -0.02 -0.55
CA ILE A 206 -1.75 -1.37 -0.76
C ILE A 206 -2.91 -2.31 -1.05
N THR A 207 -2.86 -3.01 -2.18
CA THR A 207 -3.86 -4.00 -2.57
C THR A 207 -3.27 -5.01 -3.56
N HIS A 208 -3.95 -6.12 -3.75
CA HIS A 208 -3.69 -7.06 -4.84
C HIS A 208 -4.71 -6.92 -5.99
N ASP A 209 -5.71 -6.06 -5.85
CA ASP A 209 -6.79 -5.86 -6.83
C ASP A 209 -6.48 -4.70 -7.78
N MET A 210 -6.31 -5.03 -9.07
CA MET A 210 -6.05 -4.06 -10.13
C MET A 210 -7.28 -3.19 -10.46
N GLY A 211 -8.49 -3.68 -10.19
CA GLY A 211 -9.72 -2.90 -10.33
C GLY A 211 -9.77 -1.75 -9.32
N VAL A 212 -9.45 -2.05 -8.07
CA VAL A 212 -9.30 -1.03 -7.01
C VAL A 212 -8.25 0.02 -7.39
N ILE A 213 -7.11 -0.42 -7.94
CA ILE A 213 -6.06 0.49 -8.41
C ILE A 213 -6.57 1.40 -9.53
N ALA A 214 -7.29 0.82 -10.52
CA ALA A 214 -7.82 1.56 -11.67
C ALA A 214 -8.71 2.73 -11.25
N ASP A 215 -9.59 2.49 -10.28
CA ASP A 215 -10.63 3.44 -9.89
C ASP A 215 -10.15 4.45 -8.85
N THR A 216 -9.08 4.14 -8.09
CA THR A 216 -8.77 4.91 -6.88
C THR A 216 -7.45 5.68 -6.98
N THR A 217 -6.46 5.23 -7.75
CA THR A 217 -5.10 5.73 -7.66
C THR A 217 -4.70 6.69 -8.78
N ASN A 218 -3.79 7.63 -8.47
CA ASN A 218 -3.18 8.53 -9.47
C ASN A 218 -1.99 7.89 -10.18
N ARG A 219 -1.16 7.19 -9.39
CA ARG A 219 0.00 6.43 -9.86
C ARG A 219 -0.02 5.06 -9.20
N VAL A 220 0.63 4.10 -9.86
CA VAL A 220 0.77 2.75 -9.37
C VAL A 220 2.21 2.30 -9.44
N ALA A 221 2.68 1.64 -8.38
CA ALA A 221 3.94 0.91 -8.32
C ALA A 221 3.63 -0.59 -8.20
N VAL A 222 4.10 -1.36 -9.18
CA VAL A 222 3.91 -2.82 -9.25
C VAL A 222 5.12 -3.50 -8.63
N LEU A 223 4.90 -4.27 -7.56
CA LEU A 223 5.94 -5.01 -6.87
C LEU A 223 5.89 -6.50 -7.20
N TYR A 224 7.06 -7.09 -7.37
CA TYR A 224 7.24 -8.53 -7.50
C TYR A 224 8.43 -8.99 -6.65
N SER A 225 8.21 -9.92 -5.71
CA SER A 225 9.24 -10.47 -4.81
C SER A 225 10.14 -9.40 -4.17
N GLY A 226 9.53 -8.36 -3.59
CA GLY A 226 10.23 -7.27 -2.91
C GLY A 226 10.89 -6.24 -3.83
N ARG A 227 10.75 -6.37 -5.15
CA ARG A 227 11.38 -5.49 -6.15
C ARG A 227 10.34 -4.72 -6.95
N LEU A 228 10.66 -3.49 -7.34
CA LEU A 228 9.82 -2.70 -8.25
C LEU A 228 9.94 -3.28 -9.67
N ALA A 229 8.81 -3.67 -10.25
CA ALA A 229 8.72 -4.14 -11.62
C ALA A 229 8.36 -3.01 -12.59
N GLU A 230 7.36 -2.20 -12.25
CA GLU A 230 6.90 -1.08 -13.06
C GLU A 230 6.28 0.01 -12.17
N ILE A 231 6.44 1.30 -12.54
CA ILE A 231 5.82 2.43 -11.87
C ILE A 231 5.43 3.48 -12.89
N GLY A 232 4.26 4.11 -12.72
CA GLY A 232 3.79 5.15 -13.62
C GLY A 232 2.42 5.70 -13.24
N LYS A 233 1.86 6.58 -14.07
CA LYS A 233 0.47 6.98 -13.94
C LYS A 233 -0.43 5.76 -14.09
N THR A 234 -1.42 5.63 -13.25
CA THR A 234 -2.30 4.45 -13.23
C THR A 234 -2.89 4.16 -14.60
N TYR A 235 -3.44 5.18 -15.26
CA TYR A 235 -4.00 5.03 -16.60
C TYR A 235 -2.99 4.46 -17.61
N ASP A 236 -1.74 4.96 -17.62
CA ASP A 236 -0.72 4.54 -18.56
C ASP A 236 -0.27 3.09 -18.33
N VAL A 237 -0.09 2.72 -17.04
CA VAL A 237 0.33 1.37 -16.65
C VAL A 237 -0.75 0.34 -16.93
N LEU A 238 -2.03 0.69 -16.73
CA LEU A 238 -3.15 -0.21 -16.99
C LEU A 238 -3.46 -0.36 -18.49
N LYS A 239 -3.41 0.74 -19.23
CA LYS A 239 -3.73 0.74 -20.66
C LYS A 239 -2.59 0.15 -21.51
N ASN A 240 -1.35 0.47 -21.15
CA ASN A 240 -0.15 0.07 -21.88
C ASN A 240 0.90 -0.51 -20.90
N PRO A 241 0.59 -1.64 -20.23
CA PRO A 241 1.53 -2.27 -19.31
C PRO A 241 2.81 -2.69 -20.07
N CYS A 242 3.95 -2.36 -19.49
CA CYS A 242 5.23 -2.62 -20.12
C CYS A 242 5.85 -3.92 -19.60
N HIS A 243 5.96 -4.07 -18.28
CA HIS A 243 6.55 -5.27 -17.68
C HIS A 243 5.68 -6.51 -17.94
N PRO A 244 6.23 -7.67 -18.35
CA PRO A 244 5.45 -8.90 -18.60
C PRO A 244 4.59 -9.32 -17.40
N TYR A 245 5.07 -9.12 -16.17
CA TYR A 245 4.29 -9.36 -14.97
C TYR A 245 3.08 -8.41 -14.85
N THR A 246 3.26 -7.11 -15.11
CA THR A 246 2.15 -6.13 -15.12
C THR A 246 1.10 -6.49 -16.18
N LYS A 247 1.55 -6.91 -17.38
CA LYS A 247 0.65 -7.44 -18.44
C LYS A 247 -0.18 -8.61 -17.93
N GLY A 248 0.47 -9.53 -17.22
CA GLY A 248 -0.19 -10.68 -16.61
C GLY A 248 -1.25 -10.29 -15.57
N LEU A 249 -0.92 -9.35 -14.67
CA LEU A 249 -1.87 -8.85 -13.66
C LEU A 249 -3.09 -8.18 -14.30
N VAL A 250 -2.87 -7.30 -15.29
CA VAL A 250 -3.97 -6.63 -16.01
C VAL A 250 -4.83 -7.64 -16.75
N ALA A 251 -4.22 -8.64 -17.43
CA ALA A 251 -4.95 -9.68 -18.15
C ALA A 251 -5.73 -10.63 -17.24
N ALA A 252 -5.28 -10.81 -15.98
CA ALA A 252 -5.97 -11.64 -14.98
C ALA A 252 -7.16 -10.91 -14.32
N THR A 253 -7.27 -9.58 -14.50
CA THR A 253 -8.36 -8.79 -13.91
C THR A 253 -9.65 -9.00 -14.70
N PRO A 254 -10.76 -9.44 -14.07
CA PRO A 254 -12.04 -9.60 -14.74
C PRO A 254 -12.55 -8.27 -15.32
N GLN A 255 -12.83 -8.24 -16.62
CA GLN A 255 -13.49 -7.09 -17.24
C GLN A 255 -14.99 -7.36 -17.33
N ILE A 256 -15.82 -6.49 -16.72
CA ILE A 256 -17.30 -6.55 -16.76
C ILE A 256 -17.81 -6.01 -18.12
N ASN A 257 -17.10 -6.22 -19.21
CA ASN A 257 -17.60 -5.89 -20.54
C ASN A 257 -18.34 -7.12 -21.05
N GLY A 258 -19.66 -7.00 -21.23
CA GLY A 258 -20.65 -8.03 -21.57
C GLY A 258 -20.39 -8.93 -22.81
N ALA A 259 -19.17 -9.06 -23.24
CA ALA A 259 -18.72 -9.97 -24.27
C ALA A 259 -17.87 -11.08 -23.63
N SER A 260 -18.54 -12.21 -23.43
CA SER A 260 -17.89 -13.51 -23.24
C SER A 260 -17.50 -13.94 -21.82
N LEU A 261 -18.47 -14.36 -21.03
CA LEU A 261 -18.33 -15.36 -19.94
C LEU A 261 -17.72 -16.72 -20.42
N LYS A 262 -17.33 -16.85 -21.69
CA LYS A 262 -16.80 -18.08 -22.27
C LYS A 262 -15.27 -18.18 -22.30
N ASN A 263 -14.53 -17.10 -22.05
CA ASN A 263 -13.06 -17.18 -22.06
C ASN A 263 -12.54 -17.47 -20.65
N LYS A 264 -11.73 -18.53 -20.50
CA LYS A 264 -10.97 -18.76 -19.27
C LYS A 264 -10.21 -17.49 -18.91
N LEU A 265 -10.34 -17.03 -17.65
CA LEU A 265 -9.53 -15.94 -17.13
C LEU A 265 -8.04 -16.30 -17.30
N PHE A 266 -7.27 -15.32 -17.75
CA PHE A 266 -5.82 -15.49 -17.84
C PHE A 266 -5.25 -15.70 -16.43
N GLN A 267 -4.36 -16.65 -16.29
CA GLN A 267 -3.62 -16.89 -15.05
C GLN A 267 -2.12 -16.76 -15.34
N ILE A 268 -1.40 -16.04 -14.50
CA ILE A 268 0.05 -15.99 -14.55
C ILE A 268 0.57 -17.38 -14.16
N PRO A 269 1.33 -18.09 -15.02
CA PRO A 269 1.76 -19.45 -14.74
C PRO A 269 2.70 -19.51 -13.54
N GLY A 270 2.67 -20.63 -12.80
CA GLY A 270 3.50 -20.87 -11.64
C GLY A 270 3.09 -20.04 -10.40
N SER A 271 3.91 -20.08 -9.38
CA SER A 271 3.75 -19.32 -8.12
C SER A 271 4.89 -18.35 -7.90
N MET A 272 4.66 -17.36 -7.03
CA MET A 272 5.72 -16.45 -6.60
C MET A 272 6.83 -17.27 -5.90
N PRO A 273 8.12 -17.01 -6.20
CA PRO A 273 9.21 -17.71 -5.54
C PRO A 273 9.26 -17.38 -4.05
N ASP A 274 9.59 -18.38 -3.24
CA ASP A 274 9.92 -18.17 -1.83
C ASP A 274 11.13 -17.25 -1.67
N LEU A 275 11.24 -16.60 -0.52
CA LEU A 275 12.35 -15.67 -0.23
C LEU A 275 13.75 -16.28 -0.40
N ASN A 276 13.87 -17.60 -0.25
CA ASN A 276 15.13 -18.34 -0.42
C ASN A 276 15.43 -18.76 -1.87
N SER A 277 14.47 -18.60 -2.78
CA SER A 277 14.57 -19.04 -4.17
C SER A 277 14.40 -17.90 -5.18
N ILE A 278 14.48 -16.64 -4.72
CA ILE A 278 14.40 -15.48 -5.62
C ILE A 278 15.64 -15.47 -6.53
N PRO A 279 15.47 -15.45 -7.88
CA PRO A 279 16.58 -15.41 -8.81
C PRO A 279 17.52 -14.20 -8.58
N ALA A 280 18.81 -14.39 -8.82
CA ALA A 280 19.80 -13.31 -8.75
C ALA A 280 19.53 -12.22 -9.80
N GLY A 281 19.09 -12.61 -10.98
CA GLY A 281 18.68 -11.72 -12.06
C GLY A 281 17.29 -11.12 -11.88
N CYS A 282 16.48 -11.16 -12.95
CA CYS A 282 15.08 -10.74 -12.90
C CYS A 282 14.26 -11.71 -12.04
N ALA A 283 13.64 -11.21 -10.96
CA ALA A 283 12.85 -12.07 -10.06
C ALA A 283 11.69 -12.79 -10.78
N PHE A 284 11.13 -12.19 -11.83
CA PHE A 284 10.03 -12.77 -12.63
C PHE A 284 10.52 -13.76 -13.68
N TYR A 285 11.83 -13.90 -13.92
CA TYR A 285 12.42 -14.75 -14.97
C TYR A 285 11.79 -16.14 -15.08
N PRO A 286 11.59 -16.93 -13.99
CA PRO A 286 11.06 -18.30 -14.10
C PRO A 286 9.62 -18.40 -14.61
N ARG A 287 8.86 -17.30 -14.54
CA ARG A 287 7.44 -17.22 -14.94
C ARG A 287 7.23 -16.38 -16.21
N CYS A 288 8.30 -15.80 -16.74
CA CYS A 288 8.24 -14.85 -17.84
C CYS A 288 8.25 -15.56 -19.19
N SER A 289 7.15 -15.48 -19.95
CA SER A 289 7.08 -16.04 -21.32
C SER A 289 7.96 -15.27 -22.33
N GLN A 290 8.46 -14.09 -21.97
CA GLN A 290 9.31 -13.22 -22.80
C GLN A 290 10.74 -13.14 -22.25
N ALA A 291 11.16 -14.11 -21.44
CA ALA A 291 12.48 -14.12 -20.83
C ALA A 291 13.59 -14.20 -21.88
N VAL A 292 14.63 -13.39 -21.67
CA VAL A 292 15.88 -13.46 -22.46
C VAL A 292 17.01 -14.00 -21.57
N SER A 293 18.10 -14.52 -22.15
CA SER A 293 19.20 -15.13 -21.39
C SER A 293 19.77 -14.23 -20.27
N ARG A 294 19.82 -12.93 -20.52
CA ARG A 294 20.28 -11.93 -19.53
C ARG A 294 19.42 -11.87 -18.27
N CYS A 295 18.11 -12.22 -18.37
CA CYS A 295 17.19 -12.22 -17.24
C CYS A 295 17.58 -13.20 -16.12
N GLU A 296 18.28 -14.27 -16.43
CA GLU A 296 18.68 -15.29 -15.47
C GLU A 296 19.73 -14.78 -14.48
N GLY A 297 20.77 -14.13 -15.01
CA GLY A 297 21.95 -13.75 -14.23
C GLY A 297 22.01 -12.29 -13.81
N GLU A 298 21.36 -11.38 -14.56
CA GLU A 298 21.47 -9.95 -14.34
C GLU A 298 20.14 -9.31 -13.96
N ARG A 299 20.17 -8.55 -12.85
CA ARG A 299 19.02 -7.75 -12.43
C ARG A 299 18.84 -6.56 -13.38
N PRO A 300 17.65 -6.37 -14.00
CA PRO A 300 17.39 -5.19 -14.81
C PRO A 300 17.37 -3.93 -13.93
N PRO A 301 18.02 -2.83 -14.37
CA PRO A 301 17.85 -1.53 -13.75
C PRO A 301 16.46 -0.98 -14.04
N LEU A 302 16.10 0.12 -13.42
CA LEU A 302 14.86 0.82 -13.71
C LEU A 302 15.07 1.74 -14.94
N PHE A 303 14.69 1.28 -16.12
CA PHE A 303 14.77 2.07 -17.36
C PHE A 303 13.75 3.21 -17.35
N ASP A 304 14.15 4.39 -17.82
CA ASP A 304 13.33 5.62 -17.88
C ASP A 304 12.64 5.95 -16.54
N ASN A 305 13.23 5.53 -15.40
CA ASN A 305 12.64 5.60 -14.04
C ASN A 305 11.23 4.98 -13.94
N ARG A 306 10.91 4.00 -14.81
CA ARG A 306 9.58 3.44 -14.95
C ARG A 306 9.53 1.93 -14.90
N ILE A 307 10.44 1.23 -15.56
CA ILE A 307 10.32 -0.22 -15.79
C ILE A 307 11.62 -0.97 -15.57
N ALA A 308 11.56 -2.05 -14.77
CA ALA A 308 12.69 -2.94 -14.50
C ALA A 308 12.62 -4.19 -15.39
N CYS A 309 12.86 -4.05 -16.70
CA CYS A 309 12.78 -5.16 -17.66
C CYS A 309 13.80 -4.99 -18.81
N TRP A 310 14.60 -6.03 -19.07
CA TRP A 310 15.60 -6.02 -20.13
C TRP A 310 15.04 -5.83 -21.54
N LEU A 311 13.76 -6.09 -21.78
CA LEU A 311 13.10 -5.83 -23.05
C LEU A 311 13.04 -4.33 -23.42
N PHE A 312 13.30 -3.45 -22.45
CA PHE A 312 13.31 -1.99 -22.62
C PHE A 312 14.72 -1.39 -22.62
N ASP A 313 15.77 -2.23 -22.64
CA ASP A 313 17.14 -1.78 -22.84
C ASP A 313 17.33 -1.29 -24.28
N LYS A 314 17.30 0.03 -24.47
CA LYS A 314 17.50 0.68 -25.81
C LYS A 314 18.91 0.44 -26.39
N GLY A 315 19.84 -0.07 -25.60
CA GLY A 315 21.19 -0.44 -26.03
C GLY A 315 21.32 -1.89 -26.53
N ALA A 316 20.35 -2.75 -26.24
CA ALA A 316 20.35 -4.13 -26.74
C ALA A 316 19.78 -4.17 -28.16
N LYS A 317 20.64 -4.27 -29.19
CA LYS A 317 20.16 -4.64 -30.54
C LYS A 317 19.45 -5.99 -30.43
N PRO A 318 18.21 -6.13 -30.95
CA PRO A 318 17.59 -7.44 -31.04
C PRO A 318 18.49 -8.35 -31.88
N LYS A 319 18.82 -9.52 -31.32
CA LYS A 319 19.47 -10.60 -32.07
C LYS A 319 18.44 -11.29 -32.95
#